data_64b26a3e398620cfdc4a773e06512888
#
_entry.id   64b26a3e398620cfdc4a773e06512888
#
_cell.length_a   1.000
_cell.length_b   1.000
_cell.length_c   1.000
_cell.angle_alpha   90.00
_cell.angle_beta   90.00
_cell.angle_gamma   90.00
#
_symmetry.space_group_name_H-M   'P 1'
#
loop_
_entity.id
_entity.type
_entity.pdbx_description
1 polymer ?
#
loop_
_entity_poly.entity_id
_entity_poly.type
_entity_poly.pdbx_seq_one_letter_code
_entity_poly.pdbx_strand_id
1 'polypeptide(L)'
;MSTPVRKRNRVRTGALALTAVAALALGTAATAGASGATDAEAAPAPAAAVAKDGPTSVAYVEVNNHSMRNVGKYTLADGDNVFDVAVIFAANINYDTNSKSAYLHFNENVQRVLDNADTEIRPLQEQGIKVVLSVLGNHEGAGFANFPSQEAASAFAKEMSDTVAEYGLDGIDFDDEYADYGNNGTGQPNDSSFVHLVTALRANLPDKIISLYNIGPAASRLSYGGVDVSGKFDYAWNPYYGTWQVPGIGLPKSQLSPAAVEIGRTSQSTVGSLAGRTVSEGYGVFLTYNLDGNDRSADVSAFTRELYGSDAVYTP
;
A
#
# COMPACT_ATOMS: atom_id res chain seq x y z
N MET A 1 -36.30 23.23 14.74
CA MET A 1 -35.14 24.10 14.43
C MET A 1 -34.40 23.42 13.27
N SER A 2 -34.50 24.01 12.09
CA SER A 2 -34.00 23.37 10.84
C SER A 2 -32.57 23.79 10.58
N THR A 3 -31.70 22.83 10.34
CA THR A 3 -30.30 23.06 9.93
C THR A 3 -30.22 23.03 8.40
N PRO A 4 -29.46 23.91 7.74
CA PRO A 4 -29.46 24.02 6.29
C PRO A 4 -28.54 23.03 5.61
N VAL A 5 -29.05 22.41 4.55
CA VAL A 5 -28.35 21.56 3.60
C VAL A 5 -27.40 22.40 2.74
N ARG A 6 -26.11 22.08 2.75
CA ARG A 6 -25.10 22.68 1.83
C ARG A 6 -25.23 22.06 0.44
N LYS A 7 -25.61 22.88 -0.55
CA LYS A 7 -25.58 22.50 -1.97
C LYS A 7 -24.15 22.46 -2.49
N ARG A 8 -23.75 21.34 -3.05
CA ARG A 8 -22.50 21.19 -3.82
C ARG A 8 -22.69 21.83 -5.21
N ASN A 9 -21.85 22.80 -5.55
CA ASN A 9 -21.76 23.39 -6.88
C ASN A 9 -20.98 22.44 -7.82
N ARG A 10 -21.65 21.96 -8.88
CA ARG A 10 -20.99 21.25 -9.98
C ARG A 10 -20.33 22.28 -10.90
N VAL A 11 -19.01 22.22 -11.02
CA VAL A 11 -18.26 22.93 -12.05
C VAL A 11 -18.30 22.09 -13.34
N ARG A 12 -18.82 22.68 -14.41
CA ARG A 12 -18.80 22.12 -15.77
C ARG A 12 -17.47 22.44 -16.39
N THR A 13 -16.69 21.42 -16.74
CA THR A 13 -15.47 21.56 -17.55
C THR A 13 -15.83 21.47 -19.04
N GLY A 14 -15.53 22.51 -19.77
CA GLY A 14 -15.66 22.55 -21.22
C GLY A 14 -14.45 21.91 -21.89
N ALA A 15 -14.69 21.08 -22.92
CA ALA A 15 -13.67 20.49 -23.75
C ALA A 15 -13.12 21.54 -24.74
N LEU A 16 -11.80 21.69 -24.80
CA LEU A 16 -11.10 22.38 -25.90
C LEU A 16 -10.38 21.34 -26.74
N ALA A 17 -10.79 21.26 -28.00
CA ALA A 17 -10.09 20.52 -29.05
C ALA A 17 -8.89 21.34 -29.57
N LEU A 18 -7.68 20.76 -29.55
CA LEU A 18 -6.52 21.33 -30.24
C LEU A 18 -6.29 20.59 -31.54
N THR A 19 -6.44 21.31 -32.67
CA THR A 19 -6.03 20.90 -34.01
C THR A 19 -4.54 21.20 -34.20
N ALA A 20 -3.77 20.20 -34.59
CA ALA A 20 -2.39 20.35 -35.03
C ALA A 20 -2.32 20.82 -36.51
N VAL A 21 -1.58 21.90 -36.75
CA VAL A 21 -1.19 22.32 -38.12
C VAL A 21 0.33 22.19 -38.21
N ALA A 22 0.79 21.36 -39.12
CA ALA A 22 2.18 21.27 -39.53
C ALA A 22 2.50 22.32 -40.59
N ALA A 23 3.53 23.13 -40.40
CA ALA A 23 4.09 23.99 -41.43
C ALA A 23 5.59 23.77 -41.53
N LEU A 24 6.05 23.27 -42.67
CA LEU A 24 7.43 23.29 -43.12
C LEU A 24 7.80 24.70 -43.61
N ALA A 25 8.92 25.25 -43.19
CA ALA A 25 9.59 26.33 -43.93
C ALA A 25 11.12 26.20 -43.80
N LEU A 26 11.76 26.22 -44.98
CA LEU A 26 13.20 26.20 -45.19
C LEU A 26 13.86 27.58 -44.90
N GLY A 27 15.01 27.51 -44.28
CA GLY A 27 16.27 28.18 -44.58
C GLY A 27 16.36 29.71 -44.60
N THR A 28 17.22 30.25 -43.76
CA THR A 28 18.38 31.13 -44.20
C THR A 28 19.32 31.35 -42.99
N ALA A 29 20.62 31.23 -43.25
CA ALA A 29 21.66 31.49 -42.29
C ALA A 29 21.89 33.03 -42.14
N ALA A 30 22.09 33.49 -40.92
CA ALA A 30 22.75 34.75 -40.62
C ALA A 30 23.58 34.65 -39.33
N THR A 31 24.77 35.15 -39.38
CA THR A 31 25.88 35.03 -38.44
C THR A 31 25.80 36.03 -37.29
N ALA A 32 26.38 35.61 -36.16
CA ALA A 32 27.13 36.36 -35.14
C ALA A 32 26.35 37.20 -34.12
N GLY A 33 26.58 36.84 -32.87
CA GLY A 33 26.32 37.62 -31.66
C GLY A 33 26.58 36.78 -30.41
N ALA A 34 27.82 36.73 -29.92
CA ALA A 34 28.17 36.10 -28.65
C ALA A 34 27.57 36.92 -27.50
N SER A 35 26.66 36.31 -26.75
CA SER A 35 26.26 36.76 -25.42
C SER A 35 26.37 35.57 -24.49
N GLY A 36 27.21 35.71 -23.46
CA GLY A 36 27.48 34.67 -22.50
C GLY A 36 26.24 34.26 -21.77
N ALA A 37 25.78 33.03 -22.05
CA ALA A 37 24.90 32.31 -21.18
C ALA A 37 25.77 31.58 -20.14
N THR A 38 25.65 31.97 -18.88
CA THR A 38 26.19 31.19 -17.78
C THR A 38 25.43 29.84 -17.79
N ASP A 39 26.18 28.80 -18.08
CA ASP A 39 25.70 27.41 -17.91
C ASP A 39 25.33 27.24 -16.43
N ALA A 40 24.03 27.24 -16.12
CA ALA A 40 23.54 26.72 -14.87
C ALA A 40 23.74 25.20 -14.97
N GLU A 41 24.77 24.72 -14.30
CA GLU A 41 25.02 23.30 -14.08
C GLU A 41 23.78 22.68 -13.49
N ALA A 42 23.10 21.84 -14.28
CA ALA A 42 21.95 21.07 -13.81
C ALA A 42 22.43 20.20 -12.65
N ALA A 43 21.78 20.33 -11.49
CA ALA A 43 22.05 19.47 -10.35
C ALA A 43 21.99 18.00 -10.81
N PRO A 44 22.94 17.16 -10.40
CA PRO A 44 22.92 15.75 -10.77
C PRO A 44 21.60 15.13 -10.33
N ALA A 45 20.95 14.41 -11.25
CA ALA A 45 19.80 13.59 -10.90
C ALA A 45 20.18 12.69 -9.71
N PRO A 46 19.29 12.52 -8.71
CA PRO A 46 19.58 11.62 -7.59
C PRO A 46 19.95 10.25 -8.16
N ALA A 47 21.09 9.73 -7.71
CA ALA A 47 21.52 8.38 -8.07
C ALA A 47 20.37 7.42 -7.72
N ALA A 48 19.99 6.56 -8.66
CA ALA A 48 19.03 5.51 -8.38
C ALA A 48 19.57 4.73 -7.17
N ALA A 49 18.79 4.67 -6.09
CA ALA A 49 19.16 3.88 -4.92
C ALA A 49 19.46 2.46 -5.39
N VAL A 50 20.64 1.95 -5.08
CA VAL A 50 20.98 0.55 -5.29
C VAL A 50 20.05 -0.21 -4.35
N ALA A 51 19.21 -1.10 -4.90
CA ALA A 51 18.30 -1.88 -4.07
C ALA A 51 19.15 -2.74 -3.12
N LYS A 52 18.89 -2.65 -1.82
CA LYS A 52 19.57 -3.49 -0.83
C LYS A 52 19.36 -4.96 -1.14
N ASP A 53 20.38 -5.77 -0.94
CA ASP A 53 20.27 -7.22 -1.11
C ASP A 53 19.52 -7.84 0.09
N GLY A 54 18.48 -8.63 -0.18
CA GLY A 54 17.74 -9.36 0.86
C GLY A 54 16.22 -9.28 0.70
N PRO A 55 15.48 -9.81 1.68
CA PRO A 55 14.02 -9.78 1.68
C PRO A 55 13.45 -8.35 1.72
N THR A 56 12.34 -8.13 1.02
CA THR A 56 11.53 -6.90 1.14
C THR A 56 11.00 -6.77 2.56
N SER A 57 11.29 -5.66 3.23
CA SER A 57 10.76 -5.39 4.56
C SER A 57 9.56 -4.47 4.51
N VAL A 58 8.52 -4.83 5.26
CA VAL A 58 7.22 -4.17 5.28
C VAL A 58 6.93 -3.64 6.69
N ALA A 59 6.54 -2.36 6.80
CA ALA A 59 6.12 -1.76 8.05
C ALA A 59 4.65 -1.30 7.99
N TYR A 60 3.79 -1.88 8.82
CA TYR A 60 2.46 -1.34 9.09
C TYR A 60 2.55 -0.24 10.14
N VAL A 61 1.87 0.87 9.87
CA VAL A 61 1.75 1.99 10.80
C VAL A 61 0.30 2.18 11.18
N GLU A 62 -0.02 1.98 12.46
CA GLU A 62 -1.33 2.28 13.05
C GLU A 62 -1.49 3.80 13.12
N VAL A 63 -2.06 4.40 12.07
CA VAL A 63 -2.11 5.87 11.91
C VAL A 63 -3.07 6.57 12.85
N ASN A 64 -3.88 5.82 13.60
CA ASN A 64 -4.66 6.39 14.70
C ASN A 64 -3.76 6.91 15.83
N ASN A 65 -2.55 6.35 15.96
CA ASN A 65 -1.61 6.65 17.04
C ASN A 65 -0.24 7.15 16.56
N HIS A 66 0.14 6.87 15.31
CA HIS A 66 1.50 7.05 14.81
C HIS A 66 1.54 7.77 13.45
N SER A 67 2.67 8.42 13.14
CA SER A 67 2.92 9.08 11.86
C SER A 67 3.58 8.10 10.89
N MET A 68 3.22 8.18 9.61
CA MET A 68 3.87 7.43 8.54
C MET A 68 5.37 7.76 8.43
N ARG A 69 5.76 8.97 8.78
CA ARG A 69 7.17 9.43 8.77
C ARG A 69 8.11 8.58 9.62
N ASN A 70 7.58 7.81 10.59
CA ASN A 70 8.40 6.93 11.43
C ASN A 70 9.14 5.87 10.58
N VAL A 71 8.58 5.44 9.46
CA VAL A 71 9.18 4.44 8.59
C VAL A 71 10.49 4.92 7.98
N GLY A 72 10.55 6.17 7.54
CA GLY A 72 11.73 6.78 6.94
C GLY A 72 12.87 7.16 7.91
N LYS A 73 12.68 6.92 9.22
CA LYS A 73 13.68 7.21 10.25
C LYS A 73 14.72 6.11 10.44
N TYR A 74 14.59 5.00 9.74
CA TYR A 74 15.46 3.83 9.89
C TYR A 74 16.24 3.54 8.61
N THR A 75 17.56 3.57 8.71
CA THR A 75 18.48 3.17 7.66
C THR A 75 19.39 2.03 8.13
N LEU A 76 20.00 1.33 7.19
CA LEU A 76 21.13 0.44 7.45
C LEU A 76 22.40 1.27 7.60
N ALA A 77 23.51 0.65 8.02
CA ALA A 77 24.79 1.34 8.25
C ALA A 77 25.40 1.99 6.99
N ASP A 78 25.05 1.49 5.79
CA ASP A 78 25.44 2.02 4.49
C ASP A 78 24.54 3.16 3.98
N GLY A 79 23.43 3.42 4.68
CA GLY A 79 22.47 4.47 4.36
C GLY A 79 21.23 3.98 3.60
N ASP A 80 21.16 2.72 3.20
CA ASP A 80 19.99 2.13 2.56
C ASP A 80 18.79 2.10 3.53
N ASN A 81 17.58 2.23 3.00
CA ASN A 81 16.38 2.15 3.83
C ASN A 81 16.23 0.77 4.47
N VAL A 82 15.85 0.73 5.75
CA VAL A 82 15.44 -0.52 6.37
C VAL A 82 14.16 -1.03 5.73
N PHE A 83 13.16 -0.17 5.55
CA PHE A 83 11.85 -0.57 5.04
C PHE A 83 11.70 -0.24 3.55
N ASP A 84 11.07 -1.16 2.80
CA ASP A 84 10.79 -1.02 1.38
C ASP A 84 9.32 -0.62 1.12
N VAL A 85 8.43 -1.09 2.01
CA VAL A 85 6.99 -0.83 1.92
C VAL A 85 6.46 -0.34 3.27
N ALA A 86 5.76 0.78 3.24
CA ALA A 86 5.04 1.36 4.37
C ALA A 86 3.53 1.22 4.13
N VAL A 87 2.81 0.66 5.10
CA VAL A 87 1.37 0.44 4.99
C VAL A 87 0.62 1.38 5.92
N ILE A 88 -0.25 2.22 5.35
CA ILE A 88 -1.20 3.06 6.09
C ILE A 88 -2.28 2.13 6.64
N PHE A 89 -2.32 1.90 7.95
CA PHE A 89 -3.28 1.02 8.59
C PHE A 89 -4.27 1.82 9.45
N ALA A 90 -5.58 1.85 9.15
CA ALA A 90 -6.18 1.32 7.94
C ALA A 90 -7.44 2.14 7.57
N ALA A 91 -7.75 2.19 6.28
CA ALA A 91 -9.07 2.55 5.80
C ALA A 91 -10.06 1.40 6.05
N ASN A 92 -11.36 1.64 5.84
CA ASN A 92 -12.38 0.64 6.10
C ASN A 92 -13.28 0.38 4.89
N ILE A 93 -13.75 -0.86 4.77
CA ILE A 93 -14.93 -1.16 3.98
C ILE A 93 -16.17 -1.02 4.86
N ASN A 94 -16.98 0.01 4.59
CA ASN A 94 -18.21 0.30 5.30
C ASN A 94 -19.44 -0.06 4.46
N TYR A 95 -20.62 -0.09 5.07
CA TYR A 95 -21.87 -0.40 4.40
C TYR A 95 -22.93 0.69 4.58
N ASP A 96 -23.42 1.25 3.48
CA ASP A 96 -24.57 2.17 3.51
C ASP A 96 -25.86 1.36 3.38
N THR A 97 -26.66 1.33 4.46
CA THR A 97 -27.93 0.61 4.53
C THR A 97 -29.04 1.23 3.65
N ASN A 98 -28.90 2.50 3.23
CA ASN A 98 -29.88 3.16 2.36
C ASN A 98 -29.67 2.79 0.89
N SER A 99 -28.43 2.91 0.40
CA SER A 99 -28.06 2.50 -0.97
C SER A 99 -27.81 1.00 -1.11
N LYS A 100 -27.70 0.28 0.02
CA LYS A 100 -27.35 -1.15 0.12
C LYS A 100 -26.03 -1.48 -0.62
N SER A 101 -25.04 -0.63 -0.43
CA SER A 101 -23.73 -0.76 -1.07
C SER A 101 -22.58 -0.64 -0.07
N ALA A 102 -21.52 -1.38 -0.31
CA ALA A 102 -20.23 -1.15 0.33
C ALA A 102 -19.58 0.11 -0.25
N TYR A 103 -18.81 0.80 0.58
CA TYR A 103 -18.03 1.97 0.17
C TYR A 103 -16.73 2.06 0.96
N LEU A 104 -15.71 2.72 0.37
CA LEU A 104 -14.43 2.96 1.03
C LEU A 104 -14.56 4.15 1.99
N HIS A 105 -14.19 3.91 3.24
CA HIS A 105 -14.28 4.90 4.32
C HIS A 105 -12.92 5.20 4.92
N PHE A 106 -12.65 6.49 5.15
CA PHE A 106 -11.49 6.95 5.89
C PHE A 106 -11.95 7.54 7.23
N ASN A 107 -11.41 7.01 8.33
CA ASN A 107 -11.54 7.69 9.60
C ASN A 107 -10.71 8.98 9.59
N GLU A 108 -10.88 9.84 10.62
CA GLU A 108 -10.22 11.15 10.68
C GLU A 108 -8.68 11.06 10.59
N ASN A 109 -8.07 9.99 11.11
CA ASN A 109 -6.63 9.83 11.11
C ASN A 109 -6.09 9.37 9.75
N VAL A 110 -6.77 8.44 9.08
CA VAL A 110 -6.43 8.05 7.70
C VAL A 110 -6.62 9.25 6.77
N GLN A 111 -7.77 9.97 6.87
CA GLN A 111 -8.01 11.16 6.07
C GLN A 111 -6.92 12.21 6.29
N ARG A 112 -6.50 12.42 7.55
CA ARG A 112 -5.40 13.34 7.89
C ARG A 112 -4.08 12.95 7.20
N VAL A 113 -3.74 11.66 7.16
CA VAL A 113 -2.53 11.20 6.45
C VAL A 113 -2.63 11.47 4.96
N LEU A 114 -3.77 11.18 4.34
CA LEU A 114 -4.02 11.40 2.92
C LEU A 114 -4.02 12.89 2.56
N ASP A 115 -4.68 13.75 3.34
CA ASP A 115 -4.72 15.20 3.15
C ASP A 115 -3.34 15.87 3.33
N ASN A 116 -2.46 15.25 4.13
CA ASN A 116 -1.09 15.70 4.35
C ASN A 116 -0.06 14.83 3.58
N ALA A 117 -0.42 14.33 2.41
CA ALA A 117 0.44 13.45 1.62
C ALA A 117 1.84 14.03 1.38
N ASP A 118 1.96 15.34 1.18
CA ASP A 118 3.24 16.03 0.97
C ASP A 118 4.21 15.90 2.15
N THR A 119 3.71 15.65 3.35
CA THR A 119 4.54 15.52 4.56
C THR A 119 4.54 14.11 5.15
N GLU A 120 3.51 13.30 4.93
CA GLU A 120 3.38 11.96 5.49
C GLU A 120 3.73 10.85 4.49
N ILE A 121 3.56 11.10 3.18
CA ILE A 121 3.70 10.08 2.12
C ILE A 121 4.87 10.40 1.19
N ARG A 122 4.92 11.61 0.60
CA ARG A 122 5.93 11.97 -0.41
C ARG A 122 7.37 11.80 0.08
N PRO A 123 7.74 12.20 1.32
CA PRO A 123 9.11 12.03 1.79
C PRO A 123 9.54 10.54 1.85
N LEU A 124 8.61 9.61 2.11
CA LEU A 124 8.88 8.18 2.06
C LEU A 124 9.11 7.70 0.62
N GLN A 125 8.25 8.15 -0.30
CA GLN A 125 8.37 7.81 -1.72
C GLN A 125 9.64 8.38 -2.36
N GLU A 126 10.06 9.57 -1.96
CA GLU A 126 11.33 10.20 -2.37
C GLU A 126 12.56 9.42 -1.88
N GLN A 127 12.45 8.75 -0.73
CA GLN A 127 13.44 7.79 -0.25
C GLN A 127 13.39 6.44 -0.98
N GLY A 128 12.40 6.20 -1.85
CA GLY A 128 12.20 4.94 -2.56
C GLY A 128 11.28 3.94 -1.83
N ILE A 129 10.72 4.31 -0.68
CA ILE A 129 9.79 3.48 0.10
C ILE A 129 8.40 3.54 -0.55
N LYS A 130 7.82 2.39 -0.85
CA LYS A 130 6.45 2.31 -1.40
C LYS A 130 5.41 2.53 -0.31
N VAL A 131 4.37 3.31 -0.59
CA VAL A 131 3.31 3.61 0.38
C VAL A 131 1.99 3.01 -0.10
N VAL A 132 1.45 2.07 0.68
CA VAL A 132 0.26 1.27 0.37
C VAL A 132 -0.84 1.57 1.39
N LEU A 133 -2.10 1.58 0.96
CA LEU A 133 -3.25 1.73 1.85
C LEU A 133 -3.85 0.36 2.17
N SER A 134 -3.87 -0.01 3.45
CA SER A 134 -4.62 -1.18 3.91
C SER A 134 -6.11 -0.85 4.06
N VAL A 135 -6.95 -1.81 3.69
CA VAL A 135 -8.41 -1.73 3.84
C VAL A 135 -8.88 -2.87 4.73
N LEU A 136 -9.64 -2.53 5.77
CA LEU A 136 -10.09 -3.41 6.86
C LEU A 136 -11.61 -3.37 6.98
N GLY A 137 -12.24 -4.44 7.47
CA GLY A 137 -13.66 -4.44 7.84
C GLY A 137 -13.95 -3.45 8.99
N ASN A 138 -15.23 -3.13 9.22
CA ASN A 138 -15.65 -2.16 10.24
C ASN A 138 -16.93 -2.55 10.98
N HIS A 139 -17.15 -3.85 11.22
CA HIS A 139 -18.30 -4.41 11.95
C HIS A 139 -19.68 -4.09 11.31
N GLU A 140 -19.69 -3.62 10.05
CA GLU A 140 -20.93 -3.21 9.37
C GLU A 140 -21.51 -4.29 8.44
N GLY A 141 -20.91 -5.48 8.42
CA GLY A 141 -21.38 -6.61 7.63
C GLY A 141 -20.82 -6.67 6.20
N ALA A 142 -20.30 -5.59 5.68
CA ALA A 142 -19.60 -5.59 4.40
C ALA A 142 -18.13 -6.03 4.59
N GLY A 143 -17.64 -6.84 3.66
CA GLY A 143 -16.26 -7.26 3.56
C GLY A 143 -15.95 -7.72 2.14
N PHE A 144 -14.72 -8.16 1.89
CA PHE A 144 -14.28 -8.47 0.53
C PHE A 144 -14.90 -9.76 -0.02
N ALA A 145 -15.43 -10.62 0.85
CA ALA A 145 -15.98 -11.89 0.46
C ALA A 145 -17.49 -11.89 0.23
N ASN A 146 -18.23 -10.77 0.34
CA ASN A 146 -19.69 -10.79 0.25
C ASN A 146 -20.33 -9.75 -0.67
N PHE A 147 -19.64 -9.24 -1.66
CA PHE A 147 -20.27 -8.40 -2.68
C PHE A 147 -21.43 -9.16 -3.36
N PRO A 148 -22.59 -8.51 -3.55
CA PRO A 148 -23.77 -9.18 -4.10
C PRO A 148 -23.67 -9.47 -5.61
N SER A 149 -22.75 -8.81 -6.31
CA SER A 149 -22.54 -8.99 -7.75
C SER A 149 -21.14 -8.56 -8.18
N GLN A 150 -20.76 -8.90 -9.42
CA GLN A 150 -19.52 -8.44 -10.04
C GLN A 150 -19.47 -6.91 -10.17
N GLU A 151 -20.60 -6.27 -10.49
CA GLU A 151 -20.71 -4.82 -10.63
C GLU A 151 -20.42 -4.13 -9.29
N ALA A 152 -20.96 -4.65 -8.19
CA ALA A 152 -20.70 -4.13 -6.85
C ALA A 152 -19.21 -4.26 -6.45
N ALA A 153 -18.61 -5.42 -6.71
CA ALA A 153 -17.18 -5.62 -6.50
C ALA A 153 -16.32 -4.69 -7.36
N SER A 154 -16.69 -4.50 -8.64
CA SER A 154 -16.00 -3.60 -9.56
C SER A 154 -16.15 -2.12 -9.17
N ALA A 155 -17.31 -1.72 -8.63
CA ALA A 155 -17.52 -0.37 -8.13
C ALA A 155 -16.59 -0.06 -6.94
N PHE A 156 -16.48 -1.00 -5.99
CA PHE A 156 -15.57 -0.87 -4.85
C PHE A 156 -14.09 -0.89 -5.28
N ALA A 157 -13.73 -1.75 -6.24
CA ALA A 157 -12.40 -1.74 -6.85
C ALA A 157 -12.06 -0.38 -7.48
N LYS A 158 -13.06 0.28 -8.07
CA LYS A 158 -12.89 1.62 -8.65
C LYS A 158 -12.64 2.67 -7.56
N GLU A 159 -13.36 2.65 -6.46
CA GLU A 159 -13.12 3.58 -5.34
C GLU A 159 -11.70 3.46 -4.79
N MET A 160 -11.20 2.23 -4.60
CA MET A 160 -9.82 1.99 -4.19
C MET A 160 -8.81 2.49 -5.22
N SER A 161 -9.04 2.23 -6.51
CA SER A 161 -8.12 2.68 -7.57
C SER A 161 -8.15 4.20 -7.76
N ASP A 162 -9.31 4.84 -7.63
CA ASP A 162 -9.44 6.31 -7.66
C ASP A 162 -8.66 6.93 -6.47
N THR A 163 -8.73 6.33 -5.28
CA THR A 163 -7.96 6.75 -4.10
C THR A 163 -6.46 6.63 -4.33
N VAL A 164 -6.00 5.51 -4.89
CA VAL A 164 -4.57 5.32 -5.23
C VAL A 164 -4.11 6.40 -6.22
N ALA A 165 -4.92 6.74 -7.20
CA ALA A 165 -4.60 7.78 -8.18
C ALA A 165 -4.65 9.19 -7.58
N GLU A 166 -5.67 9.51 -6.78
CA GLU A 166 -5.89 10.82 -6.16
C GLU A 166 -4.74 11.19 -5.22
N TYR A 167 -4.35 10.25 -4.35
CA TYR A 167 -3.30 10.49 -3.37
C TYR A 167 -1.91 10.01 -3.81
N GLY A 168 -1.79 9.46 -5.03
CA GLY A 168 -0.53 8.99 -5.59
C GLY A 168 0.12 7.86 -4.79
N LEU A 169 -0.69 6.96 -4.26
CA LEU A 169 -0.23 5.80 -3.51
C LEU A 169 0.40 4.75 -4.42
N ASP A 170 1.14 3.83 -3.82
CA ASP A 170 1.81 2.75 -4.55
C ASP A 170 1.00 1.45 -4.58
N GLY A 171 -0.16 1.39 -3.90
CA GLY A 171 -1.01 0.20 -3.94
C GLY A 171 -2.06 0.10 -2.86
N ILE A 172 -2.67 -1.09 -2.80
CA ILE A 172 -3.71 -1.49 -1.85
C ILE A 172 -3.29 -2.80 -1.15
N ASP A 173 -3.59 -2.86 0.14
CA ASP A 173 -3.49 -4.06 0.95
C ASP A 173 -4.87 -4.50 1.44
N PHE A 174 -5.14 -5.80 1.46
CA PHE A 174 -6.40 -6.36 1.93
C PHE A 174 -6.21 -7.03 3.29
N ASP A 175 -7.05 -6.62 4.26
CA ASP A 175 -7.18 -7.24 5.57
C ASP A 175 -8.66 -7.61 5.82
N ASP A 176 -9.03 -8.88 5.66
CA ASP A 176 -10.43 -9.34 5.77
C ASP A 176 -10.79 -9.70 7.22
N GLU A 177 -10.45 -8.81 8.15
CA GLU A 177 -10.87 -8.89 9.56
C GLU A 177 -12.04 -7.94 9.86
N TYR A 178 -12.76 -8.19 10.94
CA TYR A 178 -13.82 -7.33 11.49
C TYR A 178 -14.98 -6.98 10.53
N ALA A 179 -15.19 -7.75 9.47
CA ALA A 179 -16.27 -7.50 8.53
C ALA A 179 -17.66 -7.78 9.12
N ASP A 180 -17.77 -8.72 10.09
CA ASP A 180 -19.03 -9.17 10.72
C ASP A 180 -20.09 -9.51 9.67
N TYR A 181 -19.72 -10.33 8.70
CA TYR A 181 -20.55 -10.74 7.57
C TYR A 181 -21.98 -11.14 7.96
N GLY A 182 -22.98 -10.59 7.27
CA GLY A 182 -24.40 -10.77 7.53
C GLY A 182 -25.03 -9.69 8.40
N ASN A 183 -24.26 -8.85 9.09
CA ASN A 183 -24.80 -7.68 9.76
C ASN A 183 -25.44 -6.70 8.76
N ASN A 184 -26.33 -5.86 9.23
CA ASN A 184 -27.04 -4.85 8.41
C ASN A 184 -27.77 -5.43 7.17
N GLY A 185 -28.07 -6.74 7.16
CA GLY A 185 -28.74 -7.41 6.05
C GLY A 185 -27.83 -7.66 4.85
N THR A 186 -26.51 -7.60 5.00
CA THR A 186 -25.53 -8.00 4.00
C THR A 186 -25.52 -9.54 3.83
N GLY A 187 -24.94 -10.02 2.74
CA GLY A 187 -24.77 -11.46 2.50
C GLY A 187 -23.68 -12.10 3.37
N GLN A 188 -23.71 -13.43 3.43
CA GLN A 188 -22.59 -14.22 3.92
C GLN A 188 -21.48 -14.31 2.85
N PRO A 189 -20.24 -14.66 3.22
CA PRO A 189 -19.15 -14.87 2.26
C PRO A 189 -19.54 -15.84 1.13
N ASN A 190 -19.21 -15.45 -0.11
CA ASN A 190 -19.45 -16.26 -1.31
C ASN A 190 -18.15 -16.37 -2.13
N ASP A 191 -18.07 -17.38 -2.98
CA ASP A 191 -16.82 -17.73 -3.68
C ASP A 191 -16.47 -16.77 -4.82
N SER A 192 -17.43 -15.99 -5.35
CA SER A 192 -17.20 -15.11 -6.49
C SER A 192 -16.69 -13.72 -6.10
N SER A 193 -17.05 -13.24 -4.92
CA SER A 193 -16.90 -11.86 -4.48
C SER A 193 -15.46 -11.38 -4.58
N PHE A 194 -14.53 -12.04 -3.89
CA PHE A 194 -13.14 -11.60 -3.84
C PHE A 194 -12.42 -11.78 -5.18
N VAL A 195 -12.80 -12.82 -5.96
CA VAL A 195 -12.28 -13.03 -7.32
C VAL A 195 -12.66 -11.88 -8.24
N HIS A 196 -13.92 -11.42 -8.20
CA HIS A 196 -14.37 -10.26 -8.97
C HIS A 196 -13.66 -8.98 -8.54
N LEU A 197 -13.55 -8.76 -7.22
CA LEU A 197 -12.87 -7.59 -6.66
C LEU A 197 -11.41 -7.49 -7.11
N VAL A 198 -10.62 -8.54 -6.88
CA VAL A 198 -9.18 -8.56 -7.20
C VAL A 198 -8.96 -8.48 -8.72
N THR A 199 -9.84 -9.13 -9.51
CA THR A 199 -9.76 -9.04 -10.98
C THR A 199 -9.97 -7.61 -11.46
N ALA A 200 -10.99 -6.92 -10.95
CA ALA A 200 -11.27 -5.53 -11.32
C ALA A 200 -10.15 -4.58 -10.81
N LEU A 201 -9.70 -4.78 -9.56
CA LEU A 201 -8.65 -3.94 -8.98
C LEU A 201 -7.33 -4.07 -9.76
N ARG A 202 -6.89 -5.28 -10.09
CA ARG A 202 -5.66 -5.48 -10.88
C ARG A 202 -5.79 -4.90 -12.29
N ALA A 203 -6.98 -4.93 -12.89
CA ALA A 203 -7.21 -4.28 -14.19
C ALA A 203 -7.09 -2.74 -14.10
N ASN A 204 -7.53 -2.14 -12.99
CA ASN A 204 -7.42 -0.70 -12.74
C ASN A 204 -6.00 -0.28 -12.31
N LEU A 205 -5.27 -1.15 -11.64
CA LEU A 205 -3.96 -0.91 -11.03
C LEU A 205 -2.92 -1.94 -11.55
N PRO A 206 -2.59 -1.94 -12.86
CA PRO A 206 -1.73 -2.98 -13.44
C PRO A 206 -0.32 -3.02 -12.83
N ASP A 207 0.24 -1.86 -12.50
CA ASP A 207 1.62 -1.69 -12.04
C ASP A 207 1.74 -1.30 -10.56
N LYS A 208 0.63 -1.37 -9.80
CA LYS A 208 0.61 -1.03 -8.38
C LYS A 208 0.63 -2.28 -7.51
N ILE A 209 1.13 -2.14 -6.29
CA ILE A 209 1.16 -3.23 -5.31
C ILE A 209 -0.28 -3.61 -4.93
N ILE A 210 -0.59 -4.90 -4.98
CA ILE A 210 -1.76 -5.50 -4.36
C ILE A 210 -1.26 -6.57 -3.41
N SER A 211 -1.52 -6.42 -2.12
CA SER A 211 -1.07 -7.36 -1.10
C SER A 211 -2.23 -7.93 -0.29
N LEU A 212 -1.98 -9.04 0.38
CA LEU A 212 -2.98 -9.76 1.15
C LEU A 212 -2.42 -10.15 2.52
N TYR A 213 -3.07 -9.65 3.55
CA TYR A 213 -3.01 -10.20 4.90
C TYR A 213 -3.79 -11.52 4.89
N ASN A 214 -3.09 -12.65 5.08
CA ASN A 214 -3.66 -13.99 4.83
C ASN A 214 -4.62 -14.43 5.93
N ILE A 215 -5.72 -13.69 6.10
CA ILE A 215 -6.75 -13.89 7.11
C ILE A 215 -8.15 -13.70 6.53
N GLY A 216 -9.15 -14.17 7.25
CA GLY A 216 -10.55 -13.99 6.92
C GLY A 216 -11.07 -14.87 5.77
N PRO A 217 -12.37 -14.78 5.51
CA PRO A 217 -13.01 -15.56 4.45
C PRO A 217 -12.50 -15.29 3.04
N ALA A 218 -12.05 -14.05 2.74
CA ALA A 218 -11.55 -13.68 1.42
C ALA A 218 -10.26 -14.44 1.06
N ALA A 219 -9.33 -14.59 2.02
CA ALA A 219 -8.05 -15.25 1.80
C ALA A 219 -8.17 -16.74 1.39
N SER A 220 -9.30 -17.38 1.65
CA SER A 220 -9.60 -18.75 1.24
C SER A 220 -10.43 -18.88 -0.06
N ARG A 221 -10.79 -17.74 -0.72
CA ARG A 221 -11.67 -17.67 -1.89
C ARG A 221 -10.99 -17.00 -3.08
N LEU A 222 -9.90 -17.61 -3.53
CA LEU A 222 -9.05 -17.05 -4.58
C LEU A 222 -9.37 -17.56 -5.98
N SER A 223 -10.35 -18.49 -6.12
CA SER A 223 -10.75 -19.01 -7.42
C SER A 223 -12.26 -19.16 -7.55
N TYR A 224 -12.80 -18.77 -8.70
CA TYR A 224 -14.23 -18.89 -9.04
C TYR A 224 -14.42 -18.88 -10.56
N GLY A 225 -15.32 -19.76 -11.06
CA GLY A 225 -15.69 -19.75 -12.48
C GLY A 225 -14.53 -20.00 -13.44
N GLY A 226 -13.48 -20.69 -13.01
CA GLY A 226 -12.27 -20.95 -13.81
C GLY A 226 -11.24 -19.81 -13.75
N VAL A 227 -11.51 -18.75 -12.99
CA VAL A 227 -10.55 -17.65 -12.75
C VAL A 227 -9.88 -17.88 -11.41
N ASP A 228 -8.54 -17.85 -11.39
CA ASP A 228 -7.70 -17.83 -10.19
C ASP A 228 -7.02 -16.48 -10.08
N VAL A 229 -7.14 -15.82 -8.93
CA VAL A 229 -6.56 -14.50 -8.68
C VAL A 229 -5.29 -14.54 -7.83
N SER A 230 -4.81 -15.71 -7.43
CA SER A 230 -3.58 -15.86 -6.63
C SER A 230 -2.40 -15.11 -7.24
N GLY A 231 -2.17 -15.27 -8.55
CA GLY A 231 -1.10 -14.59 -9.29
C GLY A 231 -1.34 -13.10 -9.55
N LYS A 232 -2.42 -12.50 -9.04
CA LYS A 232 -2.69 -11.06 -9.12
C LYS A 232 -2.21 -10.29 -7.90
N PHE A 233 -1.74 -10.99 -6.86
CA PHE A 233 -1.09 -10.38 -5.71
C PHE A 233 0.41 -10.28 -5.94
N ASP A 234 1.00 -9.18 -5.45
CA ASP A 234 2.44 -8.99 -5.44
C ASP A 234 3.06 -9.59 -4.17
N TYR A 235 2.32 -9.53 -3.05
CA TYR A 235 2.76 -10.06 -1.76
C TYR A 235 1.61 -10.66 -0.96
N ALA A 236 1.97 -11.61 -0.07
CA ALA A 236 1.08 -12.06 0.99
C ALA A 236 1.86 -12.40 2.26
N TRP A 237 1.24 -12.21 3.41
CA TRP A 237 1.89 -12.36 4.70
C TRP A 237 1.02 -12.99 5.78
N ASN A 238 1.75 -13.58 6.75
CA ASN A 238 1.19 -14.15 7.96
C ASN A 238 0.53 -13.06 8.82
N PRO A 239 -0.70 -13.26 9.29
CA PRO A 239 -1.39 -12.29 10.14
C PRO A 239 -1.09 -12.43 11.64
N TYR A 240 -0.31 -13.43 12.08
CA TYR A 240 -0.14 -13.74 13.50
C TYR A 240 1.26 -13.35 14.00
N TYR A 241 1.35 -12.28 14.78
CA TYR A 241 2.62 -11.72 15.25
C TYR A 241 3.37 -12.65 16.21
N GLY A 242 4.68 -12.69 16.07
CA GLY A 242 5.57 -13.56 16.81
C GLY A 242 5.52 -15.03 16.39
N THR A 243 4.90 -15.33 15.23
CA THR A 243 4.73 -16.69 14.73
C THR A 243 5.30 -16.87 13.31
N TRP A 244 5.31 -18.12 12.88
CA TRP A 244 5.68 -18.52 11.53
C TRP A 244 4.53 -19.30 10.89
N GLN A 245 3.92 -18.74 9.86
CA GLN A 245 2.89 -19.41 9.08
C GLN A 245 3.02 -19.02 7.60
N VAL A 246 3.26 -19.98 6.73
CA VAL A 246 3.34 -19.74 5.28
C VAL A 246 1.96 -19.43 4.72
N PRO A 247 1.76 -18.25 4.08
CA PRO A 247 0.50 -17.97 3.40
C PRO A 247 0.19 -18.97 2.30
N GLY A 248 -0.98 -19.61 2.36
CA GLY A 248 -1.38 -20.70 1.46
C GLY A 248 -2.04 -20.22 0.16
N ILE A 249 -1.51 -19.17 -0.48
CA ILE A 249 -2.16 -18.54 -1.65
C ILE A 249 -1.51 -18.86 -3.00
N GLY A 250 -0.52 -19.77 -3.04
CA GLY A 250 0.09 -20.22 -4.30
C GLY A 250 1.13 -19.28 -4.90
N LEU A 251 1.54 -18.21 -4.21
CA LEU A 251 2.62 -17.34 -4.64
C LEU A 251 4.01 -17.99 -4.43
N PRO A 252 5.03 -17.57 -5.21
CA PRO A 252 6.40 -17.99 -4.98
C PRO A 252 6.94 -17.44 -3.65
N LYS A 253 7.93 -18.13 -3.06
CA LYS A 253 8.53 -17.73 -1.78
C LYS A 253 9.03 -16.28 -1.76
N SER A 254 9.50 -15.77 -2.89
CA SER A 254 9.97 -14.39 -3.04
C SER A 254 8.89 -13.31 -2.77
N GLN A 255 7.61 -13.69 -2.78
CA GLN A 255 6.47 -12.82 -2.56
C GLN A 255 5.74 -13.09 -1.22
N LEU A 256 6.28 -13.99 -0.39
CA LEU A 256 5.64 -14.42 0.86
C LEU A 256 6.43 -13.99 2.09
N SER A 257 5.70 -13.54 3.13
CA SER A 257 6.20 -13.39 4.49
C SER A 257 5.54 -14.39 5.45
N PRO A 258 6.18 -15.54 5.72
CA PRO A 258 5.71 -16.45 6.76
C PRO A 258 5.92 -15.89 8.18
N ALA A 259 6.92 -15.01 8.34
CA ALA A 259 7.20 -14.31 9.58
C ALA A 259 6.30 -13.07 9.70
N ALA A 260 5.79 -12.82 10.90
CA ALA A 260 5.16 -11.56 11.27
C ALA A 260 5.60 -11.17 12.68
N VAL A 261 5.96 -9.91 12.88
CA VAL A 261 6.37 -9.41 14.19
C VAL A 261 5.67 -8.09 14.53
N GLU A 262 5.35 -7.90 15.82
CA GLU A 262 4.91 -6.61 16.34
C GLU A 262 6.09 -5.92 17.01
N ILE A 263 6.49 -4.76 16.49
CA ILE A 263 7.62 -3.97 16.99
C ILE A 263 7.36 -3.56 18.46
N GLY A 264 8.36 -3.78 19.32
CA GLY A 264 8.29 -3.45 20.74
C GLY A 264 7.46 -4.42 21.58
N ARG A 265 6.81 -5.44 20.99
CA ARG A 265 6.08 -6.49 21.70
C ARG A 265 6.63 -7.89 21.46
N THR A 266 6.98 -8.21 20.24
CA THR A 266 7.69 -9.47 19.93
C THR A 266 9.11 -9.37 20.46
N SER A 267 9.58 -10.35 21.23
CA SER A 267 10.94 -10.32 21.81
C SER A 267 12.00 -10.28 20.71
N GLN A 268 13.10 -9.54 20.93
CA GLN A 268 14.18 -9.43 19.94
C GLN A 268 14.76 -10.79 19.53
N SER A 269 14.83 -11.75 20.45
CA SER A 269 15.26 -13.12 20.14
C SER A 269 14.30 -13.84 19.20
N THR A 270 12.99 -13.65 19.35
CA THR A 270 11.98 -14.19 18.44
C THR A 270 12.05 -13.49 17.08
N VAL A 271 12.19 -12.16 17.06
CA VAL A 271 12.35 -11.36 15.84
C VAL A 271 13.56 -11.85 15.04
N GLY A 272 14.73 -11.97 15.66
CA GLY A 272 15.94 -12.48 15.00
C GLY A 272 15.78 -13.92 14.50
N SER A 273 15.18 -14.80 15.30
CA SER A 273 14.93 -16.19 14.88
C SER A 273 14.01 -16.28 13.64
N LEU A 274 12.94 -15.46 13.62
CA LEU A 274 12.01 -15.41 12.45
C LEU A 274 12.70 -14.83 11.22
N ALA A 275 13.50 -13.79 11.38
CA ALA A 275 14.26 -13.18 10.28
C ALA A 275 15.33 -14.12 9.72
N GLY A 276 16.12 -14.77 10.56
CA GLY A 276 17.12 -15.78 10.13
C GLY A 276 16.44 -16.96 9.41
N ARG A 277 15.26 -17.38 9.87
CA ARG A 277 14.47 -18.40 9.19
C ARG A 277 13.96 -17.93 7.83
N THR A 278 13.55 -16.65 7.69
CA THR A 278 13.13 -16.05 6.41
C THR A 278 14.22 -16.19 5.36
N VAL A 279 15.46 -15.83 5.71
CA VAL A 279 16.63 -15.94 4.82
C VAL A 279 16.98 -17.40 4.53
N SER A 280 17.11 -18.23 5.57
CA SER A 280 17.57 -19.62 5.41
C SER A 280 16.59 -20.50 4.63
N GLU A 281 15.28 -20.21 4.68
CA GLU A 281 14.27 -20.90 3.89
C GLU A 281 13.98 -20.24 2.53
N GLY A 282 14.62 -19.11 2.20
CA GLY A 282 14.53 -18.42 0.92
C GLY A 282 13.20 -17.68 0.68
N TYR A 283 12.61 -17.14 1.74
CA TYR A 283 11.45 -16.25 1.62
C TYR A 283 11.90 -14.82 1.35
N GLY A 284 11.13 -14.11 0.52
CA GLY A 284 11.51 -12.79 0.00
C GLY A 284 10.86 -11.62 0.71
N VAL A 285 10.07 -11.85 1.78
CA VAL A 285 9.38 -10.75 2.49
C VAL A 285 9.46 -10.98 4.00
N PHE A 286 9.57 -9.86 4.75
CA PHE A 286 9.52 -9.84 6.22
C PHE A 286 8.56 -8.74 6.70
N LEU A 287 7.50 -9.15 7.40
CA LEU A 287 6.45 -8.26 7.87
C LEU A 287 6.68 -7.76 9.29
N THR A 288 6.52 -6.45 9.49
CA THR A 288 6.46 -5.83 10.81
C THR A 288 5.17 -5.01 10.97
N TYR A 289 4.65 -4.95 12.19
CA TYR A 289 3.46 -4.19 12.56
C TYR A 289 3.76 -3.21 13.68
N ASN A 290 3.02 -2.10 13.68
CA ASN A 290 2.92 -1.10 14.74
C ASN A 290 4.24 -0.36 15.03
N LEU A 291 4.89 0.12 13.97
CA LEU A 291 6.06 0.98 14.10
C LEU A 291 5.66 2.33 14.67
N ASP A 292 6.02 2.58 15.93
CA ASP A 292 5.71 3.79 16.66
C ASP A 292 6.76 4.90 16.48
N GLY A 293 6.56 6.05 17.17
CA GLY A 293 7.46 7.20 17.09
C GLY A 293 8.70 7.13 18.00
N ASN A 294 8.84 6.06 18.79
CA ASN A 294 9.99 5.90 19.67
C ASN A 294 11.22 5.37 18.89
N ASP A 295 12.41 5.53 19.49
CA ASP A 295 13.59 4.82 18.98
C ASP A 295 13.43 3.31 19.22
N ARG A 296 13.22 2.58 18.12
CA ARG A 296 13.10 1.12 18.08
C ARG A 296 14.32 0.47 17.41
N SER A 297 15.43 1.18 17.31
CA SER A 297 16.65 0.69 16.63
C SER A 297 17.11 -0.68 17.12
N ALA A 298 16.98 -0.96 18.41
CA ALA A 298 17.32 -2.26 18.96
C ALA A 298 16.38 -3.39 18.48
N ASP A 299 15.06 -3.13 18.40
CA ASP A 299 14.06 -4.08 17.91
C ASP A 299 14.20 -4.28 16.40
N VAL A 300 14.44 -3.18 15.67
CA VAL A 300 14.65 -3.18 14.20
C VAL A 300 15.97 -3.88 13.87
N SER A 301 17.07 -3.62 14.61
CA SER A 301 18.34 -4.32 14.43
C SER A 301 18.23 -5.83 14.65
N ALA A 302 17.28 -6.30 15.44
CA ALA A 302 17.10 -7.72 15.66
C ALA A 302 16.74 -8.49 14.39
N PHE A 303 16.03 -7.87 13.43
CA PHE A 303 15.77 -8.49 12.14
C PHE A 303 16.75 -8.03 11.04
N THR A 304 17.23 -6.79 11.05
CA THR A 304 18.11 -6.30 9.97
C THR A 304 19.46 -6.99 9.97
N ARG A 305 19.98 -7.39 11.13
CA ARG A 305 21.21 -8.22 11.22
C ARG A 305 21.07 -9.52 10.46
N GLU A 306 19.94 -10.17 10.60
CA GLU A 306 19.67 -11.46 9.96
C GLU A 306 19.31 -11.31 8.47
N LEU A 307 18.52 -10.28 8.11
CA LEU A 307 18.09 -10.08 6.72
C LEU A 307 19.18 -9.45 5.85
N TYR A 308 19.98 -8.52 6.41
CA TYR A 308 20.87 -7.65 5.63
C TYR A 308 22.31 -7.61 6.19
N GLY A 309 22.59 -8.29 7.29
CA GLY A 309 23.93 -8.26 7.92
C GLY A 309 24.32 -6.92 8.54
N SER A 310 23.36 -6.04 8.81
CA SER A 310 23.59 -4.67 9.30
C SER A 310 22.66 -4.31 10.46
N ASP A 311 23.16 -3.51 11.39
CA ASP A 311 22.31 -2.86 12.39
C ASP A 311 21.48 -1.73 11.75
N ALA A 312 20.32 -1.48 12.34
CA ALA A 312 19.52 -0.31 11.99
C ALA A 312 20.04 0.94 12.72
N VAL A 313 20.10 2.03 11.99
CA VAL A 313 20.39 3.38 12.49
C VAL A 313 19.08 4.17 12.55
N TYR A 314 18.78 4.76 13.71
CA TYR A 314 17.61 5.61 13.89
C TYR A 314 18.01 7.08 13.80
N THR A 315 17.29 7.84 12.98
CA THR A 315 17.42 9.31 12.86
C THR A 315 16.06 9.94 13.23
N PRO A 316 15.94 10.71 14.32
CA PRO A 316 14.70 11.30 14.83
C PRO A 316 13.95 12.19 13.85
#